data_00c3207b540d7a3d5d0b3ce0e03ece92
#
_entry.id   00c3207b540d7a3d5d0b3ce0e03ece92
#
_cell.length_a   1.000
_cell.length_b   1.000
_cell.length_c   1.000
_cell.angle_alpha   90.00
_cell.angle_beta   90.00
_cell.angle_gamma   90.00
#
_symmetry.space_group_name_H-M   'P 1'
#
loop_
_entity.id
_entity.type
_entity.pdbx_description
1 polymer ?
#
loop_
_entity_poly.entity_id
_entity_poly.type
_entity_poly.pdbx_seq_one_letter_code
_entity_poly.pdbx_strand_id
1 'polypeptide(L)'
;MLKINVKKTLGALSLNLNIDIPAKGVTAIFGRSGAGKSSLINLVAGLITPQSGSVTLNDNVLFDSKQKINLPPEKRHIGYVFQEHRLFPHYTVEKNLKYGCKRFNSSYFLQIVELLGIQHLLERFPLSLSGGEKQRVAIGRALLSNPEILLMDEPLSALDLPRKQELLNYLDQLSSQLEIPILYVTHSLDEIIRLADQVILIEQGHIMAFDQVKSIWQHSAFQQWLPEQYHLSLLELPIKLHQIDYQMVELSLGMQSLWVSELPRYQLNDRVRITINSRDVSITLEKPQNTSIRNVLQGKICQIQQQSQQVNVEVNVEGQKIWASISLWAFNDLQLSIEQAVYLQIKSVSL
;
A
#
# COMPACT_ATOMS: atom_id res chain seq x y z
N MET A 1 -6.88 -16.72 7.45
CA MET A 1 -5.46 -16.80 7.07
C MET A 1 -5.36 -17.50 5.73
N LEU A 2 -4.57 -16.99 4.79
CA LEU A 2 -4.30 -17.63 3.49
C LEU A 2 -2.90 -18.25 3.51
N LYS A 3 -2.81 -19.56 3.31
CA LYS A 3 -1.53 -20.27 3.19
C LYS A 3 -1.31 -20.73 1.76
N ILE A 4 -0.15 -20.43 1.22
CA ILE A 4 0.25 -20.77 -0.14
C ILE A 4 1.59 -21.51 -0.07
N ASN A 5 1.60 -22.76 -0.51
CA ASN A 5 2.83 -23.52 -0.70
C ASN A 5 2.73 -24.26 -2.03
N VAL A 6 3.17 -23.61 -3.11
CA VAL A 6 2.93 -24.14 -4.47
C VAL A 6 4.15 -23.95 -5.37
N LYS A 7 4.25 -24.86 -6.36
CA LYS A 7 5.17 -24.76 -7.48
C LYS A 7 4.41 -24.75 -8.81
N LYS A 8 4.85 -23.87 -9.71
CA LYS A 8 4.27 -23.75 -11.06
C LYS A 8 5.29 -23.19 -12.03
N THR A 9 5.46 -23.82 -13.18
CA THR A 9 6.23 -23.29 -14.29
C THR A 9 5.28 -22.69 -15.33
N LEU A 10 5.55 -21.46 -15.76
CA LEU A 10 4.79 -20.69 -16.75
C LEU A 10 5.77 -20.15 -17.80
N GLY A 11 5.95 -20.90 -18.89
CA GLY A 11 7.00 -20.59 -19.86
C GLY A 11 8.40 -20.57 -19.22
N ALA A 12 9.09 -19.44 -19.28
CA ALA A 12 10.40 -19.26 -18.65
C ALA A 12 10.34 -18.96 -17.14
N LEU A 13 9.16 -18.60 -16.59
CA LEU A 13 9.01 -18.24 -15.18
C LEU A 13 8.72 -19.49 -14.33
N SER A 14 9.52 -19.76 -13.32
CA SER A 14 9.28 -20.82 -12.34
C SER A 14 8.84 -20.20 -11.01
N LEU A 15 7.58 -20.36 -10.66
CA LEU A 15 7.03 -19.95 -9.38
C LEU A 15 7.32 -20.99 -8.30
N ASN A 16 7.93 -20.57 -7.22
CA ASN A 16 8.11 -21.36 -6.01
C ASN A 16 7.73 -20.49 -4.80
N LEU A 17 6.49 -20.65 -4.38
CA LEU A 17 5.85 -19.77 -3.40
C LEU A 17 5.60 -20.54 -2.11
N ASN A 18 6.07 -20.00 -0.99
CA ASN A 18 5.77 -20.54 0.35
C ASN A 18 5.55 -19.34 1.29
N ILE A 19 4.28 -19.09 1.67
CA ILE A 19 3.91 -17.92 2.45
C ILE A 19 2.59 -18.13 3.18
N ASP A 20 2.52 -17.57 4.39
CA ASP A 20 1.32 -17.48 5.22
C ASP A 20 0.90 -16.01 5.34
N ILE A 21 -0.25 -15.65 4.80
CA ILE A 21 -0.80 -14.29 4.76
C ILE A 21 -1.88 -14.14 5.84
N PRO A 22 -1.89 -13.04 6.62
CA PRO A 22 -2.88 -12.82 7.67
C PRO A 22 -4.34 -12.88 7.18
N ALA A 23 -5.25 -13.13 8.12
CA ALA A 23 -6.69 -13.25 7.85
C ALA A 23 -7.38 -11.90 7.60
N LYS A 24 -6.70 -10.78 7.85
CA LYS A 24 -7.22 -9.40 7.72
C LYS A 24 -6.13 -8.48 7.20
N GLY A 25 -6.55 -7.29 6.75
CA GLY A 25 -5.67 -6.24 6.29
C GLY A 25 -5.25 -6.38 4.84
N VAL A 26 -4.47 -5.42 4.38
CA VAL A 26 -4.00 -5.32 3.00
C VAL A 26 -2.57 -5.85 2.89
N THR A 27 -2.38 -6.91 2.11
CA THR A 27 -1.06 -7.40 1.73
C THR A 27 -0.75 -6.99 0.29
N ALA A 28 0.19 -6.07 0.11
CA ALA A 28 0.64 -5.68 -1.21
C ALA A 28 1.61 -6.72 -1.80
N ILE A 29 1.48 -6.98 -3.08
CA ILE A 29 2.40 -7.81 -3.86
C ILE A 29 3.15 -6.89 -4.80
N PHE A 30 4.46 -6.71 -4.54
CA PHE A 30 5.32 -5.76 -5.24
C PHE A 30 6.47 -6.48 -5.96
N GLY A 31 6.90 -5.93 -7.09
CA GLY A 31 8.01 -6.48 -7.90
C GLY A 31 7.92 -6.03 -9.35
N ARG A 32 8.95 -6.36 -10.15
CA ARG A 32 9.04 -5.97 -11.56
C ARG A 32 7.91 -6.57 -12.41
N SER A 33 7.66 -5.95 -13.56
CA SER A 33 6.78 -6.57 -14.56
C SER A 33 7.32 -7.96 -14.92
N GLY A 34 6.44 -8.96 -15.00
CA GLY A 34 6.84 -10.34 -15.26
C GLY A 34 7.39 -11.12 -14.05
N ALA A 35 7.51 -10.53 -12.85
CA ALA A 35 8.02 -11.22 -11.66
C ALA A 35 7.11 -12.35 -11.13
N GLY A 36 5.84 -12.43 -11.58
CA GLY A 36 4.88 -13.45 -11.16
C GLY A 36 3.77 -12.94 -10.24
N LYS A 37 3.60 -11.63 -10.06
CA LYS A 37 2.58 -11.01 -9.18
C LYS A 37 1.16 -11.46 -9.52
N SER A 38 0.71 -11.19 -10.75
CA SER A 38 -0.62 -11.60 -11.22
C SER A 38 -0.76 -13.13 -11.26
N SER A 39 0.32 -13.86 -11.51
CA SER A 39 0.31 -15.32 -11.47
C SER A 39 0.05 -15.87 -10.07
N LEU A 40 0.59 -15.22 -9.03
CA LEU A 40 0.33 -15.59 -7.64
C LEU A 40 -1.17 -15.47 -7.33
N ILE A 41 -1.78 -14.31 -7.60
CA ILE A 41 -3.21 -14.14 -7.30
C ILE A 41 -4.10 -15.01 -8.21
N ASN A 42 -3.69 -15.28 -9.45
CA ASN A 42 -4.40 -16.21 -10.35
C ASN A 42 -4.33 -17.67 -9.86
N LEU A 43 -3.24 -18.09 -9.21
CA LEU A 43 -3.15 -19.39 -8.53
C LEU A 43 -4.14 -19.47 -7.36
N VAL A 44 -4.22 -18.43 -6.54
CA VAL A 44 -5.18 -18.33 -5.43
C VAL A 44 -6.61 -18.35 -5.97
N ALA A 45 -6.90 -17.59 -7.02
CA ALA A 45 -8.23 -17.53 -7.64
C ALA A 45 -8.65 -18.83 -8.35
N GLY A 46 -7.70 -19.72 -8.65
CA GLY A 46 -7.97 -20.96 -9.40
C GLY A 46 -8.03 -20.77 -10.91
N LEU A 47 -7.60 -19.60 -11.41
CA LEU A 47 -7.47 -19.31 -12.84
C LEU A 47 -6.25 -20.01 -13.44
N ILE A 48 -5.25 -20.30 -12.60
CA ILE A 48 -4.08 -21.10 -12.93
C ILE A 48 -4.01 -22.25 -11.91
N THR A 49 -3.84 -23.48 -12.40
CA THR A 49 -3.67 -24.66 -11.54
C THR A 49 -2.19 -24.85 -11.21
N PRO A 50 -1.79 -24.94 -9.92
CA PRO A 50 -0.42 -25.29 -9.52
C PRO A 50 -0.02 -26.70 -10.02
N GLN A 51 1.27 -26.95 -10.20
CA GLN A 51 1.79 -28.29 -10.52
C GLN A 51 1.89 -29.16 -9.28
N SER A 52 2.22 -28.55 -8.13
CA SER A 52 2.32 -29.27 -6.86
C SER A 52 2.13 -28.30 -5.70
N GLY A 53 1.83 -28.87 -4.52
CA GLY A 53 1.68 -28.13 -3.27
C GLY A 53 0.22 -27.96 -2.84
N SER A 54 -0.05 -26.90 -2.07
CA SER A 54 -1.38 -26.65 -1.51
C SER A 54 -1.67 -25.15 -1.41
N VAL A 55 -2.95 -24.78 -1.47
CA VAL A 55 -3.50 -23.45 -1.16
C VAL A 55 -4.67 -23.63 -0.22
N THR A 56 -4.65 -22.99 0.94
CA THR A 56 -5.76 -23.01 1.92
C THR A 56 -6.16 -21.60 2.33
N LEU A 57 -7.46 -21.36 2.44
CA LEU A 57 -8.05 -20.10 2.91
C LEU A 57 -8.96 -20.42 4.09
N ASN A 58 -8.68 -19.83 5.27
CA ASN A 58 -9.48 -20.04 6.50
C ASN A 58 -9.83 -21.51 6.76
N ASP A 59 -8.82 -22.39 6.72
CA ASP A 59 -8.92 -23.85 6.86
C ASP A 59 -9.62 -24.60 5.72
N ASN A 60 -10.18 -23.88 4.74
CA ASN A 60 -10.73 -24.49 3.51
C ASN A 60 -9.62 -24.78 2.52
N VAL A 61 -9.48 -26.03 2.09
CA VAL A 61 -8.49 -26.43 1.06
C VAL A 61 -9.02 -26.04 -0.31
N LEU A 62 -8.36 -25.04 -0.94
CA LEU A 62 -8.70 -24.61 -2.31
C LEU A 62 -8.01 -25.46 -3.37
N PHE A 63 -6.78 -25.86 -3.08
CA PHE A 63 -5.96 -26.74 -3.91
C PHE A 63 -5.06 -27.61 -3.03
N ASP A 64 -4.95 -28.89 -3.35
CA ASP A 64 -3.95 -29.80 -2.78
C ASP A 64 -3.62 -30.90 -3.79
N SER A 65 -2.36 -30.92 -4.24
CA SER A 65 -1.91 -31.89 -5.24
C SER A 65 -1.85 -33.32 -4.71
N LYS A 66 -1.60 -33.51 -3.40
CA LYS A 66 -1.54 -34.85 -2.77
C LYS A 66 -2.93 -35.43 -2.56
N GLN A 67 -3.88 -34.59 -2.13
CA GLN A 67 -5.28 -34.99 -1.92
C GLN A 67 -6.13 -34.95 -3.21
N LYS A 68 -5.52 -34.47 -4.32
CA LYS A 68 -6.21 -34.32 -5.62
C LYS A 68 -7.41 -33.36 -5.53
N ILE A 69 -7.33 -32.35 -4.66
CA ILE A 69 -8.32 -31.28 -4.51
C ILE A 69 -7.94 -30.12 -5.42
N ASN A 70 -8.88 -29.66 -6.26
CA ASN A 70 -8.75 -28.43 -7.02
C ASN A 70 -10.14 -27.81 -7.17
N LEU A 71 -10.48 -26.89 -6.27
CA LEU A 71 -11.76 -26.20 -6.34
C LEU A 71 -11.77 -25.25 -7.56
N PRO A 72 -12.81 -25.28 -8.38
CA PRO A 72 -12.95 -24.32 -9.47
C PRO A 72 -13.21 -22.91 -8.91
N PRO A 73 -12.90 -21.83 -9.67
CA PRO A 73 -12.94 -20.44 -9.17
C PRO A 73 -14.25 -20.05 -8.49
N GLU A 74 -15.40 -20.45 -9.02
CA GLU A 74 -16.72 -20.11 -8.50
C GLU A 74 -17.04 -20.74 -7.13
N LYS A 75 -16.25 -21.74 -6.69
CA LYS A 75 -16.37 -22.39 -5.38
C LYS A 75 -15.37 -21.88 -4.35
N ARG A 76 -14.44 -21.00 -4.74
CA ARG A 76 -13.39 -20.50 -3.84
C ARG A 76 -13.80 -19.30 -2.98
N HIS A 77 -15.00 -18.74 -3.18
CA HIS A 77 -15.50 -17.56 -2.45
C HIS A 77 -14.53 -16.36 -2.50
N ILE A 78 -13.99 -16.07 -3.68
CA ILE A 78 -12.99 -15.04 -3.92
C ILE A 78 -13.62 -13.90 -4.70
N GLY A 79 -13.46 -12.66 -4.21
CA GLY A 79 -13.71 -11.45 -4.98
C GLY A 79 -12.47 -11.12 -5.83
N TYR A 80 -12.62 -10.94 -7.12
CA TYR A 80 -11.50 -10.60 -8.00
C TYR A 80 -11.77 -9.30 -8.76
N VAL A 81 -10.88 -8.34 -8.59
CA VAL A 81 -10.85 -7.08 -9.34
C VAL A 81 -9.68 -7.15 -10.31
N PHE A 82 -9.99 -7.28 -11.59
CA PHE A 82 -8.99 -7.37 -12.65
C PHE A 82 -8.46 -5.99 -13.03
N GLN A 83 -7.28 -5.93 -13.61
CA GLN A 83 -6.69 -4.73 -14.20
C GLN A 83 -7.63 -4.11 -15.25
N GLU A 84 -8.20 -4.93 -16.12
CA GLU A 84 -9.33 -4.56 -16.96
C GLU A 84 -10.62 -4.74 -16.17
N HIS A 85 -11.50 -3.75 -16.15
CA HIS A 85 -12.70 -3.73 -15.30
C HIS A 85 -13.65 -4.91 -15.51
N ARG A 86 -13.67 -5.50 -16.72
CA ARG A 86 -14.47 -6.67 -17.13
C ARG A 86 -15.94 -6.56 -16.73
N LEU A 87 -16.51 -5.36 -16.88
CA LEU A 87 -17.95 -5.15 -16.68
C LEU A 87 -18.74 -5.70 -17.86
N PHE A 88 -19.93 -6.20 -17.59
CA PHE A 88 -20.85 -6.67 -18.63
C PHE A 88 -21.45 -5.46 -19.36
N PRO A 89 -21.13 -5.21 -20.64
CA PRO A 89 -21.50 -4.00 -21.34
C PRO A 89 -23.02 -3.87 -21.58
N HIS A 90 -23.73 -4.99 -21.60
CA HIS A 90 -25.18 -5.09 -21.80
C HIS A 90 -25.98 -5.01 -20.50
N TYR A 91 -25.32 -4.89 -19.35
CA TYR A 91 -25.94 -4.71 -18.04
C TYR A 91 -25.72 -3.28 -17.55
N THR A 92 -26.74 -2.71 -16.87
CA THR A 92 -26.56 -1.49 -16.10
C THR A 92 -25.57 -1.69 -14.95
N VAL A 93 -25.13 -0.62 -14.33
CA VAL A 93 -24.29 -0.67 -13.11
C VAL A 93 -24.96 -1.51 -12.04
N GLU A 94 -26.25 -1.29 -11.76
CA GLU A 94 -26.99 -2.07 -10.77
C GLU A 94 -26.98 -3.56 -11.08
N LYS A 95 -27.23 -3.95 -12.34
CA LYS A 95 -27.19 -5.36 -12.75
C LYS A 95 -25.78 -5.95 -12.69
N ASN A 96 -24.74 -5.17 -13.01
CA ASN A 96 -23.35 -5.57 -12.83
C ASN A 96 -23.04 -5.83 -11.35
N LEU A 97 -23.46 -4.94 -10.46
CA LEU A 97 -23.26 -5.09 -9.01
C LEU A 97 -23.97 -6.32 -8.44
N LYS A 98 -25.19 -6.57 -8.87
CA LYS A 98 -25.97 -7.74 -8.43
C LYS A 98 -25.50 -9.06 -9.03
N TYR A 99 -24.67 -9.01 -10.08
CA TYR A 99 -24.17 -10.22 -10.72
C TYR A 99 -23.25 -11.02 -9.77
N GLY A 100 -23.60 -12.26 -9.52
CA GLY A 100 -22.87 -13.11 -8.57
C GLY A 100 -23.35 -13.04 -7.13
N CYS A 101 -24.29 -12.15 -6.79
CA CYS A 101 -24.94 -12.14 -5.47
C CYS A 101 -25.81 -13.40 -5.31
N LYS A 102 -25.32 -14.38 -4.53
CA LYS A 102 -26.09 -15.60 -4.22
C LYS A 102 -27.29 -15.33 -3.33
N ARG A 103 -27.15 -14.37 -2.40
CA ARG A 103 -28.20 -13.88 -1.49
C ARG A 103 -28.14 -12.36 -1.48
N PHE A 104 -29.13 -11.73 -2.10
CA PHE A 104 -29.21 -10.26 -2.13
C PHE A 104 -29.59 -9.72 -0.75
N ASN A 105 -28.74 -8.85 -0.21
CA ASN A 105 -29.01 -8.09 1.00
C ASN A 105 -29.09 -6.59 0.61
N SER A 106 -30.29 -6.02 0.72
CA SER A 106 -30.50 -4.62 0.32
C SER A 106 -29.74 -3.62 1.18
N SER A 107 -29.60 -3.88 2.49
CA SER A 107 -28.84 -2.99 3.39
C SER A 107 -27.35 -3.00 3.02
N TYR A 108 -26.76 -4.16 2.84
CA TYR A 108 -25.36 -4.29 2.44
C TYR A 108 -25.12 -3.71 1.03
N PHE A 109 -26.06 -3.90 0.10
CA PHE A 109 -25.99 -3.29 -1.23
C PHE A 109 -25.94 -1.75 -1.14
N LEU A 110 -26.83 -1.13 -0.37
CA LEU A 110 -26.83 0.32 -0.19
C LEU A 110 -25.55 0.82 0.48
N GLN A 111 -25.08 0.13 1.49
CA GLN A 111 -23.81 0.45 2.16
C GLN A 111 -22.63 0.45 1.18
N ILE A 112 -22.50 -0.57 0.32
CA ILE A 112 -21.42 -0.64 -0.66
C ILE A 112 -21.57 0.45 -1.75
N VAL A 113 -22.79 0.70 -2.20
CA VAL A 113 -23.09 1.74 -3.21
C VAL A 113 -22.75 3.13 -2.66
N GLU A 114 -23.09 3.42 -1.41
CA GLU A 114 -22.76 4.67 -0.72
C GLU A 114 -21.25 4.80 -0.50
N LEU A 115 -20.61 3.76 0.05
CA LEU A 115 -19.17 3.72 0.31
C LEU A 115 -18.35 4.02 -0.96
N LEU A 116 -18.79 3.49 -2.11
CA LEU A 116 -18.09 3.68 -3.39
C LEU A 116 -18.56 4.94 -4.14
N GLY A 117 -19.55 5.67 -3.63
CA GLY A 117 -20.07 6.90 -4.24
C GLY A 117 -20.67 6.70 -5.63
N ILE A 118 -21.30 5.53 -5.89
CA ILE A 118 -21.79 5.14 -7.22
C ILE A 118 -23.32 5.14 -7.35
N GLN A 119 -24.04 5.70 -6.37
CA GLN A 119 -25.51 5.71 -6.35
C GLN A 119 -26.10 6.36 -7.61
N HIS A 120 -25.54 7.47 -8.07
CA HIS A 120 -25.96 8.22 -9.25
C HIS A 120 -25.65 7.52 -10.58
N LEU A 121 -24.97 6.39 -10.55
CA LEU A 121 -24.56 5.62 -11.72
C LEU A 121 -25.40 4.36 -11.95
N LEU A 122 -26.26 3.97 -11.00
CA LEU A 122 -26.93 2.65 -10.99
C LEU A 122 -27.66 2.28 -12.29
N GLU A 123 -28.29 3.26 -12.93
CA GLU A 123 -29.05 3.07 -14.17
C GLU A 123 -28.18 3.19 -15.44
N ARG A 124 -26.92 3.64 -15.31
CA ARG A 124 -26.02 3.82 -16.45
C ARG A 124 -25.45 2.49 -16.93
N PHE A 125 -25.01 2.48 -18.18
CA PHE A 125 -24.27 1.36 -18.77
C PHE A 125 -22.74 1.61 -18.73
N PRO A 126 -21.93 0.55 -18.67
CA PRO A 126 -20.47 0.68 -18.58
C PRO A 126 -19.82 1.57 -19.63
N LEU A 127 -20.37 1.65 -20.84
CA LEU A 127 -19.82 2.47 -21.92
C LEU A 127 -19.86 3.98 -21.60
N SER A 128 -20.82 4.44 -20.79
CA SER A 128 -20.97 5.84 -20.40
C SER A 128 -20.17 6.22 -19.14
N LEU A 129 -19.41 5.30 -18.55
CA LEU A 129 -18.63 5.50 -17.34
C LEU A 129 -17.20 5.88 -17.63
N SER A 130 -16.62 6.74 -16.80
CA SER A 130 -15.19 6.99 -16.74
C SER A 130 -14.42 5.76 -16.24
N GLY A 131 -13.10 5.71 -16.42
CA GLY A 131 -12.25 4.63 -15.93
C GLY A 131 -12.38 4.41 -14.41
N GLY A 132 -12.35 5.47 -13.62
CA GLY A 132 -12.50 5.38 -12.16
C GLY A 132 -13.88 4.90 -11.72
N GLU A 133 -14.96 5.33 -12.41
CA GLU A 133 -16.32 4.84 -12.14
C GLU A 133 -16.45 3.35 -12.47
N LYS A 134 -15.91 2.90 -13.61
CA LYS A 134 -15.84 1.48 -13.98
C LYS A 134 -15.12 0.66 -12.90
N GLN A 135 -14.03 1.19 -12.38
CA GLN A 135 -13.24 0.52 -11.34
C GLN A 135 -14.04 0.40 -10.04
N ARG A 136 -14.68 1.48 -9.59
CA ARG A 136 -15.57 1.43 -8.41
C ARG A 136 -16.70 0.40 -8.56
N VAL A 137 -17.31 0.34 -9.74
CA VAL A 137 -18.33 -0.68 -10.03
C VAL A 137 -17.75 -2.11 -10.00
N ALA A 138 -16.55 -2.33 -10.53
CA ALA A 138 -15.88 -3.62 -10.50
C ALA A 138 -15.55 -4.07 -9.06
N ILE A 139 -15.09 -3.15 -8.22
CA ILE A 139 -14.85 -3.37 -6.78
C ILE A 139 -16.18 -3.71 -6.07
N GLY A 140 -17.22 -2.91 -6.29
CA GLY A 140 -18.54 -3.16 -5.71
C GLY A 140 -19.11 -4.52 -6.09
N ARG A 141 -18.98 -4.92 -7.35
CA ARG A 141 -19.37 -6.26 -7.81
C ARG A 141 -18.62 -7.38 -7.11
N ALA A 142 -17.31 -7.21 -6.92
CA ALA A 142 -16.50 -8.19 -6.21
C ALA A 142 -16.90 -8.31 -4.73
N LEU A 143 -17.16 -7.19 -4.05
CA LEU A 143 -17.58 -7.16 -2.64
C LEU A 143 -18.98 -7.75 -2.44
N LEU A 144 -19.92 -7.41 -3.32
CA LEU A 144 -21.31 -7.89 -3.23
C LEU A 144 -21.46 -9.39 -3.50
N SER A 145 -20.41 -10.07 -3.99
CA SER A 145 -20.38 -11.53 -4.02
C SER A 145 -20.14 -12.17 -2.65
N ASN A 146 -19.93 -11.34 -1.59
CA ASN A 146 -19.61 -11.74 -0.22
C ASN A 146 -18.39 -12.67 -0.14
N PRO A 147 -17.21 -12.20 -0.58
CA PRO A 147 -16.01 -13.02 -0.66
C PRO A 147 -15.36 -13.21 0.73
N GLU A 148 -14.58 -14.29 0.88
CA GLU A 148 -13.71 -14.54 2.03
C GLU A 148 -12.33 -13.88 1.87
N ILE A 149 -11.97 -13.44 0.67
CA ILE A 149 -10.74 -12.70 0.31
C ILE A 149 -10.98 -11.86 -0.93
N LEU A 150 -10.38 -10.69 -0.98
CA LEU A 150 -10.42 -9.80 -2.14
C LEU A 150 -9.05 -9.76 -2.82
N LEU A 151 -9.02 -10.08 -4.10
CA LEU A 151 -7.83 -10.02 -4.95
C LEU A 151 -7.95 -8.81 -5.89
N MET A 152 -6.94 -7.96 -5.94
CA MET A 152 -6.89 -6.78 -6.81
C MET A 152 -5.61 -6.82 -7.66
N ASP A 153 -5.76 -6.86 -8.97
CA ASP A 153 -4.64 -6.88 -9.92
C ASP A 153 -4.46 -5.52 -10.55
N GLU A 154 -3.47 -4.74 -10.06
CA GLU A 154 -3.14 -3.39 -10.52
C GLU A 154 -4.37 -2.48 -10.72
N PRO A 155 -5.25 -2.34 -9.71
CA PRO A 155 -6.57 -1.74 -9.91
C PRO A 155 -6.53 -0.24 -10.26
N LEU A 156 -5.38 0.44 -10.10
CA LEU A 156 -5.23 1.88 -10.33
C LEU A 156 -4.34 2.22 -11.53
N SER A 157 -3.79 1.22 -12.22
CA SER A 157 -2.77 1.42 -13.27
C SER A 157 -3.28 2.18 -14.50
N ALA A 158 -4.58 2.08 -14.80
CA ALA A 158 -5.20 2.71 -15.98
C ALA A 158 -5.79 4.11 -15.70
N LEU A 159 -5.57 4.68 -14.52
CA LEU A 159 -6.16 5.95 -14.10
C LEU A 159 -5.17 7.11 -14.17
N ASP A 160 -5.67 8.28 -14.54
CA ASP A 160 -4.93 9.54 -14.37
C ASP A 160 -4.75 9.90 -12.88
N LEU A 161 -3.81 10.79 -12.58
CA LEU A 161 -3.43 11.10 -11.21
C LEU A 161 -4.59 11.58 -10.33
N PRO A 162 -5.50 12.51 -10.76
CA PRO A 162 -6.63 12.93 -9.94
C PRO A 162 -7.59 11.78 -9.59
N ARG A 163 -7.93 10.94 -10.56
CA ARG A 163 -8.82 9.79 -10.36
C ARG A 163 -8.17 8.69 -9.51
N LYS A 164 -6.86 8.52 -9.67
CA LYS A 164 -6.08 7.61 -8.83
C LYS A 164 -6.15 8.04 -7.36
N GLN A 165 -5.96 9.33 -7.06
CA GLN A 165 -6.05 9.86 -5.70
C GLN A 165 -7.45 9.71 -5.10
N GLU A 166 -8.49 9.99 -5.90
CA GLU A 166 -9.87 9.79 -5.47
C GLU A 166 -10.13 8.32 -5.09
N LEU A 167 -9.73 7.38 -5.96
CA LEU A 167 -9.95 5.96 -5.72
C LEU A 167 -9.09 5.40 -4.58
N LEU A 168 -7.87 5.90 -4.39
CA LEU A 168 -7.06 5.59 -3.21
C LEU A 168 -7.76 5.96 -1.91
N ASN A 169 -8.45 7.11 -1.86
CA ASN A 169 -9.26 7.51 -0.71
C ASN A 169 -10.39 6.50 -0.40
N TYR A 170 -11.04 5.98 -1.45
CA TYR A 170 -12.08 4.96 -1.27
C TYR A 170 -11.48 3.62 -0.83
N LEU A 171 -10.36 3.21 -1.38
CA LEU A 171 -9.69 1.97 -1.00
C LEU A 171 -9.18 1.99 0.44
N ASP A 172 -8.64 3.11 0.88
CA ASP A 172 -8.19 3.33 2.25
C ASP A 172 -9.38 3.21 3.24
N GLN A 173 -10.49 3.88 2.95
CA GLN A 173 -11.71 3.76 3.73
C GLN A 173 -12.30 2.34 3.70
N LEU A 174 -12.29 1.69 2.53
CA LEU A 174 -12.76 0.34 2.34
C LEU A 174 -11.94 -0.66 3.17
N SER A 175 -10.61 -0.56 3.10
CA SER A 175 -9.70 -1.48 3.80
C SER A 175 -9.88 -1.44 5.31
N SER A 176 -10.14 -0.25 5.88
CA SER A 176 -10.39 -0.09 7.31
C SER A 176 -11.72 -0.68 7.79
N GLN A 177 -12.71 -0.84 6.90
CA GLN A 177 -14.03 -1.38 7.22
C GLN A 177 -14.17 -2.88 6.90
N LEU A 178 -13.30 -3.43 6.07
CA LEU A 178 -13.37 -4.84 5.67
C LEU A 178 -12.68 -5.74 6.70
N GLU A 179 -13.40 -6.78 7.09
CA GLU A 179 -12.90 -7.83 7.99
C GLU A 179 -12.26 -9.01 7.25
N ILE A 180 -12.03 -8.88 5.93
CA ILE A 180 -11.44 -9.91 5.08
C ILE A 180 -10.06 -9.48 4.59
N PRO A 181 -9.15 -10.43 4.28
CA PRO A 181 -7.85 -10.11 3.71
C PRO A 181 -7.98 -9.56 2.28
N ILE A 182 -7.12 -8.61 1.94
CA ILE A 182 -6.99 -8.04 0.59
C ILE A 182 -5.59 -8.33 0.07
N LEU A 183 -5.47 -9.01 -1.06
CA LEU A 183 -4.23 -9.12 -1.82
C LEU A 183 -4.23 -8.06 -2.92
N TYR A 184 -3.28 -7.16 -2.86
CA TYR A 184 -3.22 -5.98 -3.71
C TYR A 184 -1.94 -5.98 -4.55
N VAL A 185 -2.05 -6.27 -5.83
CA VAL A 185 -0.90 -6.20 -6.75
C VAL A 185 -0.71 -4.77 -7.20
N THR A 186 0.51 -4.26 -7.05
CA THR A 186 0.89 -2.93 -7.52
C THR A 186 2.38 -2.85 -7.85
N HIS A 187 2.76 -1.84 -8.63
CA HIS A 187 4.13 -1.40 -8.86
C HIS A 187 4.39 0.02 -8.31
N SER A 188 3.40 0.62 -7.62
CA SER A 188 3.46 1.98 -7.07
C SER A 188 3.80 1.96 -5.59
N LEU A 189 4.89 2.64 -5.21
CA LEU A 189 5.30 2.80 -3.81
C LEU A 189 4.27 3.61 -3.01
N ASP A 190 3.68 4.65 -3.61
CA ASP A 190 2.66 5.48 -2.96
C ASP A 190 1.43 4.66 -2.54
N GLU A 191 1.02 3.69 -3.40
CA GLU A 191 -0.08 2.79 -3.09
C GLU A 191 0.25 1.87 -1.91
N ILE A 192 1.49 1.35 -1.86
CA ILE A 192 1.98 0.52 -0.76
C ILE A 192 1.96 1.30 0.55
N ILE A 193 2.57 2.50 0.55
CA ILE A 193 2.67 3.35 1.74
C ILE A 193 1.30 3.62 2.32
N ARG A 194 0.34 3.90 1.44
CA ARG A 194 -0.99 4.33 1.83
C ARG A 194 -1.91 3.21 2.26
N LEU A 195 -1.91 2.09 1.53
CA LEU A 195 -2.91 1.04 1.69
C LEU A 195 -2.40 -0.21 2.42
N ALA A 196 -1.11 -0.58 2.25
CA ALA A 196 -0.66 -1.89 2.67
C ALA A 196 -0.31 -1.94 4.17
N ASP A 197 -0.66 -3.05 4.83
CA ASP A 197 -0.16 -3.40 6.15
C ASP A 197 1.12 -4.21 6.03
N GLN A 198 1.18 -5.08 5.02
CA GLN A 198 2.32 -5.95 4.73
C GLN A 198 2.66 -5.92 3.24
N VAL A 199 3.90 -6.26 2.92
CA VAL A 199 4.40 -6.33 1.54
C VAL A 199 5.07 -7.65 1.28
N ILE A 200 4.67 -8.31 0.21
CA ILE A 200 5.37 -9.42 -0.42
C ILE A 200 6.23 -8.84 -1.55
N LEU A 201 7.54 -8.92 -1.42
CA LEU A 201 8.46 -8.62 -2.51
C LEU A 201 8.68 -9.89 -3.32
N ILE A 202 8.28 -9.88 -4.59
CA ILE A 202 8.45 -11.02 -5.49
C ILE A 202 9.40 -10.66 -6.64
N GLU A 203 10.36 -11.54 -6.91
CA GLU A 203 11.29 -11.43 -8.02
C GLU A 203 11.51 -12.80 -8.67
N GLN A 204 11.43 -12.85 -9.99
CA GLN A 204 11.63 -14.08 -10.80
C GLN A 204 10.90 -15.32 -10.27
N GLY A 205 9.67 -15.13 -9.76
CA GLY A 205 8.84 -16.21 -9.23
C GLY A 205 9.14 -16.65 -7.80
N HIS A 206 10.04 -15.95 -7.10
CA HIS A 206 10.40 -16.24 -5.70
C HIS A 206 10.03 -15.08 -4.79
N ILE A 207 9.67 -15.40 -3.55
CA ILE A 207 9.45 -14.40 -2.51
C ILE A 207 10.81 -14.01 -1.93
N MET A 208 11.21 -12.77 -2.12
CA MET A 208 12.48 -12.21 -1.64
C MET A 208 12.36 -11.71 -0.21
N ALA A 209 11.21 -11.15 0.13
CA ALA A 209 10.91 -10.67 1.49
C ALA A 209 9.40 -10.60 1.70
N PHE A 210 8.97 -10.76 2.96
CA PHE A 210 7.60 -10.57 3.40
C PHE A 210 7.60 -10.05 4.83
N ASP A 211 7.09 -8.84 5.02
CA ASP A 211 7.04 -8.20 6.34
C ASP A 211 6.02 -7.03 6.33
N GLN A 212 5.82 -6.42 7.50
CA GLN A 212 5.12 -5.14 7.62
C GLN A 212 5.81 -4.07 6.77
N VAL A 213 5.03 -3.10 6.26
CA VAL A 213 5.55 -2.03 5.39
C VAL A 213 6.75 -1.33 6.02
N LYS A 214 6.68 -1.01 7.33
CA LYS A 214 7.78 -0.33 8.04
C LYS A 214 9.07 -1.14 8.04
N SER A 215 9.00 -2.46 8.26
CA SER A 215 10.17 -3.35 8.29
C SER A 215 10.74 -3.58 6.89
N ILE A 216 9.84 -3.84 5.91
CA ILE A 216 10.25 -4.09 4.53
C ILE A 216 10.95 -2.87 3.92
N TRP A 217 10.56 -1.65 4.34
CA TRP A 217 11.19 -0.41 3.89
C TRP A 217 12.67 -0.33 4.18
N GLN A 218 13.10 -0.94 5.29
CA GLN A 218 14.51 -1.01 5.70
C GLN A 218 15.25 -2.25 5.16
N HIS A 219 14.53 -3.17 4.49
CA HIS A 219 15.11 -4.40 3.99
C HIS A 219 15.96 -4.15 2.74
N SER A 220 17.18 -4.69 2.70
CA SER A 220 18.14 -4.47 1.61
C SER A 220 17.59 -4.85 0.23
N ALA A 221 16.82 -5.94 0.14
CA ALA A 221 16.18 -6.36 -1.11
C ALA A 221 15.13 -5.35 -1.58
N PHE A 222 14.52 -4.55 -0.70
CA PHE A 222 13.53 -3.54 -1.06
C PHE A 222 14.18 -2.20 -1.40
N GLN A 223 15.29 -1.86 -0.76
CA GLN A 223 16.00 -0.58 -1.00
C GLN A 223 16.43 -0.39 -2.46
N GLN A 224 16.77 -1.47 -3.17
CA GLN A 224 17.10 -1.40 -4.61
C GLN A 224 15.93 -0.95 -5.51
N TRP A 225 14.70 -0.96 -4.98
CA TRP A 225 13.49 -0.53 -5.68
C TRP A 225 13.14 0.93 -5.41
N LEU A 226 13.73 1.50 -4.36
CA LEU A 226 13.61 2.92 -4.10
C LEU A 226 14.46 3.65 -5.15
N PRO A 227 13.95 4.74 -5.75
CA PRO A 227 14.76 5.53 -6.67
C PRO A 227 16.07 5.92 -5.99
N GLU A 228 17.22 5.64 -6.62
CA GLU A 228 18.56 5.94 -6.07
C GLU A 228 18.72 7.38 -5.59
N GLN A 229 17.90 8.27 -6.12
CA GLN A 229 17.91 9.70 -5.80
C GLN A 229 17.04 10.07 -4.59
N TYR A 230 16.29 9.13 -4.01
CA TYR A 230 15.30 9.44 -2.97
C TYR A 230 15.40 8.45 -1.80
N HIS A 231 16.09 8.85 -0.74
CA HIS A 231 15.87 8.21 0.54
C HIS A 231 14.56 8.75 1.13
N LEU A 232 13.52 7.92 1.15
CA LEU A 232 12.24 8.22 1.80
C LEU A 232 12.29 7.66 3.22
N SER A 233 12.04 8.51 4.20
CA SER A 233 11.80 8.06 5.58
C SER A 233 10.32 7.81 5.75
N LEU A 234 9.96 6.60 6.16
CA LEU A 234 8.58 6.21 6.46
C LEU A 234 8.38 6.20 7.97
N LEU A 235 7.48 7.02 8.46
CA LEU A 235 7.12 7.12 9.87
C LEU A 235 5.64 6.77 10.07
N GLU A 236 5.32 6.13 11.18
CA GLU A 236 3.95 5.87 11.61
C GLU A 236 3.76 6.46 13.01
N LEU A 237 3.04 7.59 13.08
CA LEU A 237 2.94 8.43 14.26
C LEU A 237 1.48 8.64 14.69
N PRO A 238 1.19 8.70 15.99
CA PRO A 238 -0.14 9.01 16.49
C PRO A 238 -0.44 10.50 16.39
N ILE A 239 -1.71 10.81 16.10
CA ILE A 239 -2.22 12.18 16.13
C ILE A 239 -2.35 12.65 17.58
N LYS A 240 -1.74 13.80 17.87
CA LYS A 240 -1.77 14.45 19.18
C LYS A 240 -2.79 15.58 19.26
N LEU A 241 -2.91 16.38 18.19
CA LEU A 241 -3.76 17.56 18.18
C LEU A 241 -4.18 17.93 16.75
N HIS A 242 -5.41 18.41 16.58
CA HIS A 242 -5.87 19.10 15.39
C HIS A 242 -5.89 20.60 15.63
N GLN A 243 -5.10 21.35 14.87
CA GLN A 243 -5.01 22.81 14.93
C GLN A 243 -5.89 23.42 13.81
N ILE A 244 -7.15 23.60 14.11
CA ILE A 244 -8.20 23.98 13.14
C ILE A 244 -7.88 25.32 12.46
N ASP A 245 -7.41 26.33 13.21
CA ASP A 245 -7.15 27.68 12.70
C ASP A 245 -6.08 27.71 11.60
N TYR A 246 -5.17 26.74 11.59
CA TYR A 246 -4.09 26.63 10.61
C TYR A 246 -4.24 25.45 9.66
N GLN A 247 -5.33 24.68 9.77
CA GLN A 247 -5.55 23.45 9.00
C GLN A 247 -4.34 22.50 9.08
N MET A 248 -3.83 22.28 10.29
CA MET A 248 -2.66 21.45 10.56
C MET A 248 -2.96 20.43 11.64
N VAL A 249 -2.22 19.32 11.58
CA VAL A 249 -2.29 18.25 12.58
C VAL A 249 -0.90 18.05 13.19
N GLU A 250 -0.85 17.97 14.51
CA GLU A 250 0.34 17.64 15.28
C GLU A 250 0.44 16.13 15.46
N LEU A 251 1.52 15.54 15.00
CA LEU A 251 1.87 14.15 15.21
C LEU A 251 2.89 14.02 16.33
N SER A 252 2.71 13.06 17.22
CA SER A 252 3.64 12.82 18.33
C SER A 252 4.85 12.00 17.89
N LEU A 253 6.04 12.52 18.12
CA LEU A 253 7.32 11.86 17.87
C LEU A 253 8.14 11.83 19.16
N GLY A 254 7.83 10.90 20.04
CA GLY A 254 8.41 10.89 21.39
C GLY A 254 8.09 12.17 22.16
N MET A 255 9.12 12.89 22.63
CA MET A 255 8.96 14.21 23.28
C MET A 255 8.87 15.36 22.27
N GLN A 256 9.06 15.10 20.99
CA GLN A 256 8.99 16.10 19.93
C GLN A 256 7.70 15.94 19.12
N SER A 257 7.44 16.88 18.24
CA SER A 257 6.22 16.91 17.43
C SER A 257 6.55 17.20 15.98
N LEU A 258 5.73 16.66 15.08
CA LEU A 258 5.82 16.90 13.66
C LEU A 258 4.45 17.36 13.15
N TRP A 259 4.45 18.46 12.39
CA TRP A 259 3.25 19.08 11.84
C TRP A 259 3.03 18.67 10.39
N VAL A 260 1.81 18.27 10.08
CA VAL A 260 1.36 17.92 8.73
C VAL A 260 0.10 18.69 8.38
N SER A 261 -0.25 18.74 7.10
CA SER A 261 -1.53 19.31 6.66
C SER A 261 -2.72 18.57 7.27
N GLU A 262 -3.87 19.22 7.33
CA GLU A 262 -5.09 18.69 7.92
C GLU A 262 -5.46 17.30 7.38
N LEU A 263 -5.91 16.45 8.30
CA LEU A 263 -6.29 15.06 8.09
C LEU A 263 -7.73 14.85 8.56
N PRO A 264 -8.74 15.30 7.81
CA PRO A 264 -10.12 15.38 8.30
C PRO A 264 -10.76 14.03 8.65
N ARG A 265 -10.16 12.92 8.21
CA ARG A 265 -10.67 11.56 8.43
C ARG A 265 -10.14 10.88 9.68
N TYR A 266 -9.04 11.38 10.24
CA TYR A 266 -8.36 10.77 11.36
C TYR A 266 -8.74 11.46 12.66
N GLN A 267 -8.85 10.67 13.73
CA GLN A 267 -9.16 11.14 15.07
C GLN A 267 -7.90 11.23 15.94
N LEU A 268 -8.04 11.82 17.11
CA LEU A 268 -6.96 11.83 18.11
C LEU A 268 -6.53 10.39 18.45
N ASN A 269 -5.22 10.17 18.54
CA ASN A 269 -4.56 8.89 18.75
C ASN A 269 -4.56 7.91 17.56
N ASP A 270 -5.25 8.21 16.46
CA ASP A 270 -5.09 7.41 15.26
C ASP A 270 -3.63 7.48 14.78
N ARG A 271 -3.11 6.35 14.29
CA ARG A 271 -1.77 6.29 13.73
C ARG A 271 -1.80 6.60 12.24
N VAL A 272 -0.99 7.55 11.85
CA VAL A 272 -0.90 8.01 10.47
C VAL A 272 0.48 7.69 9.92
N ARG A 273 0.54 7.13 8.73
CA ARG A 273 1.77 6.96 7.97
C ARG A 273 2.08 8.23 7.20
N ILE A 274 3.31 8.66 7.34
CA ILE A 274 3.84 9.83 6.63
C ILE A 274 5.18 9.47 6.00
N THR A 275 5.48 10.15 4.91
CA THR A 275 6.78 10.07 4.25
C THR A 275 7.49 11.40 4.27
N ILE A 276 8.80 11.35 4.47
CA ILE A 276 9.68 12.50 4.40
C ILE A 276 10.74 12.21 3.35
N ASN A 277 10.77 13.03 2.30
CA ASN A 277 11.81 12.93 1.28
C ASN A 277 13.10 13.56 1.83
N SER A 278 14.21 12.84 1.72
CA SER A 278 15.51 13.31 2.21
C SER A 278 15.95 14.66 1.65
N ARG A 279 15.48 15.04 0.46
CA ARG A 279 15.75 16.35 -0.16
C ARG A 279 14.97 17.50 0.47
N ASP A 280 13.88 17.20 1.17
CA ASP A 280 13.10 18.18 1.89
C ASP A 280 13.60 18.39 3.33
N VAL A 281 14.72 17.74 3.68
CA VAL A 281 15.34 17.79 5.00
C VAL A 281 16.68 18.50 4.90
N SER A 282 16.83 19.61 5.62
CA SER A 282 18.11 20.27 5.81
C SER A 282 18.64 20.05 7.23
N ILE A 283 19.96 20.15 7.39
CA ILE A 283 20.66 19.92 8.65
C ILE A 283 21.26 21.23 9.14
N THR A 284 21.11 21.52 10.44
CA THR A 284 21.80 22.62 11.13
C THR A 284 22.43 22.13 12.43
N LEU A 285 23.55 22.75 12.84
CA LEU A 285 24.24 22.40 14.09
C LEU A 285 23.57 23.04 15.31
N GLU A 286 22.97 24.20 15.11
CA GLU A 286 22.24 24.92 16.12
C GLU A 286 20.74 24.96 15.84
N LYS A 287 19.93 25.14 16.90
CA LYS A 287 18.48 25.25 16.73
C LYS A 287 18.16 26.50 15.91
N PRO A 288 17.55 26.34 14.72
CA PRO A 288 17.27 27.46 13.84
C PRO A 288 16.25 28.41 14.48
N GLN A 289 16.49 29.72 14.30
CA GLN A 289 15.62 30.82 14.75
C GLN A 289 15.05 31.55 13.53
N ASN A 290 13.88 32.18 13.68
CA ASN A 290 13.26 33.03 12.65
C ASN A 290 13.09 32.30 11.29
N THR A 291 12.71 31.03 11.30
CA THR A 291 12.48 30.23 10.12
C THR A 291 10.97 30.05 9.85
N SER A 292 10.60 29.96 8.58
CA SER A 292 9.24 29.58 8.15
C SER A 292 8.97 28.08 8.28
N ILE A 293 10.01 27.26 8.48
CA ILE A 293 9.89 25.82 8.62
C ILE A 293 9.43 25.49 10.05
N ARG A 294 8.27 24.84 10.16
CA ARG A 294 7.68 24.49 11.47
C ARG A 294 8.23 23.19 12.03
N ASN A 295 8.60 22.27 11.18
CA ASN A 295 9.14 20.98 11.58
C ASN A 295 10.65 21.09 11.81
N VAL A 296 11.03 21.34 13.07
CA VAL A 296 12.42 21.37 13.51
C VAL A 296 12.60 20.30 14.58
N LEU A 297 13.34 19.25 14.25
CA LEU A 297 13.55 18.07 15.09
C LEU A 297 15.02 17.97 15.50
N GLN A 298 15.28 17.67 16.76
CA GLN A 298 16.61 17.37 17.25
C GLN A 298 16.88 15.88 17.19
N GLY A 299 18.05 15.47 16.70
CA GLY A 299 18.44 14.06 16.63
C GLY A 299 19.95 13.88 16.64
N LYS A 300 20.38 12.63 16.53
CA LYS A 300 21.79 12.25 16.42
C LYS A 300 22.05 11.54 15.11
N ILE A 301 23.15 11.86 14.44
CA ILE A 301 23.57 11.19 13.22
C ILE A 301 23.95 9.75 13.54
N CYS A 302 23.32 8.78 12.86
CA CYS A 302 23.60 7.35 13.03
C CYS A 302 24.27 6.70 11.82
N GLN A 303 24.11 7.28 10.62
CA GLN A 303 24.76 6.76 9.41
C GLN A 303 25.05 7.89 8.43
N ILE A 304 26.15 7.78 7.69
CA ILE A 304 26.56 8.69 6.62
C ILE A 304 26.91 7.85 5.40
N GLN A 305 26.26 8.14 4.27
CA GLN A 305 26.50 7.52 2.98
C GLN A 305 26.95 8.57 1.97
N GLN A 306 28.21 8.56 1.62
CA GLN A 306 28.77 9.50 0.67
C GLN A 306 28.68 8.95 -0.77
N GLN A 307 28.11 9.76 -1.66
CA GLN A 307 28.12 9.56 -3.10
C GLN A 307 28.97 10.64 -3.77
N SER A 308 29.13 10.59 -5.08
CA SER A 308 30.09 11.48 -5.79
C SER A 308 29.85 12.98 -5.54
N GLN A 309 28.61 13.44 -5.46
CA GLN A 309 28.28 14.86 -5.27
C GLN A 309 27.28 15.13 -4.13
N GLN A 310 26.75 14.08 -3.53
CA GLN A 310 25.69 14.11 -2.55
C GLN A 310 26.04 13.23 -1.36
N VAL A 311 25.64 13.64 -0.17
CA VAL A 311 25.81 12.86 1.06
C VAL A 311 24.44 12.66 1.68
N ASN A 312 24.09 11.40 1.92
CA ASN A 312 22.90 11.02 2.62
C ASN A 312 23.25 10.77 4.09
N VAL A 313 22.56 11.48 4.97
CA VAL A 313 22.78 11.42 6.42
C VAL A 313 21.53 10.88 7.07
N GLU A 314 21.65 9.75 7.77
CA GLU A 314 20.56 9.19 8.58
C GLU A 314 20.67 9.72 10.01
N VAL A 315 19.59 10.33 10.49
CA VAL A 315 19.52 10.89 11.82
C VAL A 315 18.46 10.15 12.63
N ASN A 316 18.83 9.71 13.82
CA ASN A 316 17.91 9.12 14.78
C ASN A 316 17.24 10.24 15.60
N VAL A 317 15.93 10.34 15.45
CA VAL A 317 15.06 11.28 16.19
C VAL A 317 14.07 10.45 17.00
N GLU A 318 14.24 10.39 18.32
CA GLU A 318 13.35 9.65 19.23
C GLU A 318 13.08 8.18 18.78
N GLY A 319 14.11 7.51 18.30
CA GLY A 319 14.02 6.13 17.80
C GLY A 319 13.48 5.97 16.37
N GLN A 320 13.15 7.06 15.70
CA GLN A 320 12.78 7.07 14.28
C GLN A 320 13.95 7.53 13.44
N LYS A 321 14.15 6.90 12.28
CA LYS A 321 15.24 7.19 11.36
C LYS A 321 14.76 8.12 10.26
N ILE A 322 15.40 9.30 10.15
CA ILE A 322 15.07 10.30 9.13
C ILE A 322 16.32 10.57 8.29
N TRP A 323 16.17 10.47 6.98
CA TRP A 323 17.21 10.75 6.03
C TRP A 323 17.21 12.22 5.61
N ALA A 324 18.39 12.80 5.50
CA ALA A 324 18.64 14.11 4.89
C ALA A 324 19.66 13.94 3.75
N SER A 325 19.38 14.51 2.59
CA SER A 325 20.27 14.53 1.44
C SER A 325 20.84 15.92 1.25
N ILE A 326 22.14 16.08 1.46
CA ILE A 326 22.85 17.35 1.38
C ILE A 326 23.98 17.27 0.34
N SER A 327 24.46 18.43 -0.12
CA SER A 327 25.62 18.49 -0.99
C SER A 327 26.90 18.08 -0.25
N LEU A 328 27.87 17.53 -0.98
CA LEU A 328 29.20 17.23 -0.42
C LEU A 328 29.85 18.50 0.18
N TRP A 329 29.61 19.67 -0.43
CA TRP A 329 30.09 20.93 0.11
C TRP A 329 29.51 21.22 1.49
N ALA A 330 28.18 21.16 1.65
CA ALA A 330 27.53 21.38 2.94
C ALA A 330 27.99 20.37 4.00
N PHE A 331 28.20 19.11 3.61
CA PHE A 331 28.72 18.07 4.51
C PHE A 331 30.11 18.42 5.05
N ASN A 332 31.02 18.89 4.18
CA ASN A 332 32.37 19.26 4.56
C ASN A 332 32.40 20.55 5.40
N ASP A 333 31.56 21.54 5.05
CA ASP A 333 31.46 22.83 5.76
C ASP A 333 30.93 22.66 7.18
N LEU A 334 29.91 21.81 7.35
CA LEU A 334 29.34 21.48 8.66
C LEU A 334 30.16 20.46 9.46
N GLN A 335 31.19 19.84 8.87
CA GLN A 335 32.04 18.82 9.50
C GLN A 335 31.24 17.72 10.22
N LEU A 336 30.22 17.16 9.54
CA LEU A 336 29.30 16.22 10.14
C LEU A 336 29.99 14.87 10.44
N SER A 337 29.67 14.33 11.62
CA SER A 337 30.21 13.04 12.10
C SER A 337 29.11 12.18 12.75
N ILE A 338 29.37 10.87 12.84
CA ILE A 338 28.47 9.93 13.55
C ILE A 338 28.38 10.31 15.03
N GLU A 339 27.23 10.10 15.65
CA GLU A 339 26.85 10.48 17.02
C GLU A 339 26.77 12.00 17.29
N GLN A 340 27.01 12.84 16.29
CA GLN A 340 26.85 14.29 16.43
C GLN A 340 25.36 14.66 16.56
N ALA A 341 25.06 15.52 17.53
CA ALA A 341 23.73 16.10 17.70
C ALA A 341 23.50 17.20 16.64
N VAL A 342 22.35 17.11 15.97
CA VAL A 342 21.98 18.04 14.90
C VAL A 342 20.49 18.39 14.98
N TYR A 343 20.09 19.45 14.28
CA TYR A 343 18.69 19.79 14.05
C TYR A 343 18.33 19.55 12.58
N LEU A 344 17.21 18.88 12.36
CA LEU A 344 16.60 18.67 11.06
C LEU A 344 15.50 19.70 10.84
N GLN A 345 15.55 20.43 9.74
CA GLN A 345 14.44 21.26 9.27
C GLN A 345 13.75 20.54 8.12
N ILE A 346 12.50 20.18 8.30
CA ILE A 346 11.70 19.40 7.33
C ILE A 346 10.71 20.34 6.68
N LYS A 347 10.91 20.62 5.38
CA LYS A 347 10.11 21.57 4.62
C LYS A 347 8.74 20.99 4.23
N SER A 348 8.70 19.72 3.86
CA SER A 348 7.52 19.06 3.35
C SER A 348 7.40 17.64 3.92
N VAL A 349 6.17 17.25 4.25
CA VAL A 349 5.81 15.92 4.72
C VAL A 349 4.62 15.47 3.88
N SER A 350 4.71 14.28 3.31
CA SER A 350 3.65 13.70 2.48
C SER A 350 2.98 12.53 3.21
N LEU A 351 1.70 12.36 2.91
CA LEU A 351 0.86 11.25 3.37
C LEU A 351 0.85 10.15 2.34
#